data_c7e28f0824abafcbe4d60c812c71fc7b
#
_entry.id   c7e28f0824abafcbe4d60c812c71fc7b
#
_cell.length_a   1.000
_cell.length_b   1.000
_cell.length_c   1.000
_cell.angle_alpha   90.00
_cell.angle_beta   90.00
_cell.angle_gamma   90.00
#
_symmetry.space_group_name_H-M   'P 1'
#
loop_
_entity.id
_entity.type
_entity.pdbx_description
1 polymer ?
#
loop_
_entity_poly.entity_id
_entity_poly.type
_entity_poly.pdbx_seq_one_letter_code
_entity_poly.pdbx_strand_id
1 'polypeptide(L)'
;MGLRTPLYDEHVALGARLVDFGGWDMPVQYTSVLDEHHAVRRQQGMFDVSHMTLLELTGPDAVSYLQRLLANDVAKLALPGKALYSVMLNERGGVIDDLIVYAPTPEQPELWRVIVN
;
A
#
# COMPACT_ATOMS: atom_id res chain seq x y z
N MET A 1 -5.54 -22.11 4.77
CA MET A 1 -4.37 -21.55 5.50
C MET A 1 -3.78 -20.53 4.55
N GLY A 2 -3.85 -19.26 4.90
CA GLY A 2 -3.35 -18.18 4.07
C GLY A 2 -1.82 -18.04 4.13
N LEU A 3 -1.28 -17.13 3.34
CA LEU A 3 0.09 -16.66 3.46
C LEU A 3 0.25 -15.94 4.80
N ARG A 4 1.47 -15.92 5.34
CA ARG A 4 1.76 -15.33 6.65
C ARG A 4 2.84 -14.28 6.51
N THR A 5 2.63 -13.14 7.17
CA THR A 5 3.65 -12.10 7.28
C THR A 5 4.76 -12.53 8.25
N PRO A 6 5.92 -11.87 8.24
CA PRO A 6 6.96 -12.08 9.25
C PRO A 6 6.49 -11.83 10.69
N LEU A 7 5.42 -11.04 10.88
CA LEU A 7 4.87 -10.70 12.19
C LEU A 7 3.69 -11.59 12.64
N TYR A 8 3.37 -12.63 11.88
CA TYR A 8 2.23 -13.50 12.14
C TYR A 8 2.20 -14.05 13.57
N ASP A 9 3.33 -14.58 14.06
CA ASP A 9 3.41 -15.17 15.39
C ASP A 9 3.25 -14.12 16.50
N GLU A 10 3.69 -12.89 16.26
CA GLU A 10 3.46 -11.75 17.16
C GLU A 10 1.97 -11.37 17.22
N HIS A 11 1.28 -11.39 16.09
CA HIS A 11 -0.17 -11.15 16.06
C HIS A 11 -0.92 -12.19 16.88
N VAL A 12 -0.56 -13.48 16.75
CA VAL A 12 -1.14 -14.56 17.52
C VAL A 12 -0.85 -14.40 19.02
N ALA A 13 0.40 -14.10 19.38
CA ALA A 13 0.82 -13.93 20.77
C ALA A 13 0.09 -12.75 21.45
N LEU A 14 -0.20 -11.69 20.70
CA LEU A 14 -0.97 -10.53 21.16
C LEU A 14 -2.49 -10.76 21.17
N GLY A 15 -2.95 -11.96 20.81
CA GLY A 15 -4.38 -12.30 20.82
C GLY A 15 -5.20 -11.69 19.68
N ALA A 16 -4.55 -11.38 18.56
CA ALA A 16 -5.23 -10.83 17.42
C ALA A 16 -6.27 -11.79 16.83
N ARG A 17 -7.41 -11.25 16.43
CA ARG A 17 -8.36 -11.95 15.58
C ARG A 17 -7.87 -11.90 14.14
N LEU A 18 -7.47 -13.05 13.61
CA LEU A 18 -7.00 -13.17 12.24
C LEU A 18 -8.15 -13.44 11.27
N VAL A 19 -8.04 -12.88 10.07
CA VAL A 19 -8.98 -13.08 8.96
C VAL A 19 -8.21 -13.28 7.66
N ASP A 20 -8.88 -13.90 6.67
CA ASP A 20 -8.36 -13.90 5.30
C ASP A 20 -8.45 -12.49 4.71
N PHE A 21 -7.31 -11.96 4.30
CA PHE A 21 -7.18 -10.67 3.65
C PHE A 21 -6.39 -10.85 2.35
N GLY A 22 -7.12 -11.08 1.25
CA GLY A 22 -6.50 -11.30 -0.06
C GLY A 22 -5.56 -12.51 -0.12
N GLY A 23 -5.86 -13.58 0.63
CA GLY A 23 -5.02 -14.77 0.71
C GLY A 23 -3.97 -14.74 1.83
N TRP A 24 -3.91 -13.69 2.62
CA TRP A 24 -3.04 -13.56 3.78
C TRP A 24 -3.82 -13.72 5.09
N ASP A 25 -3.25 -14.40 6.08
CA ASP A 25 -3.78 -14.45 7.44
C ASP A 25 -3.38 -13.15 8.17
N MET A 26 -4.27 -12.15 8.22
CA MET A 26 -3.99 -10.81 8.74
C MET A 26 -4.83 -10.46 9.97
N PRO A 27 -4.29 -9.65 10.91
CA PRO A 27 -5.03 -9.22 12.09
C PRO A 27 -6.08 -8.17 11.72
N VAL A 28 -7.35 -8.40 12.07
CA VAL A 28 -8.42 -7.42 11.90
C VAL A 28 -8.63 -6.57 13.14
N GLN A 29 -8.31 -7.11 14.31
CA GLN A 29 -8.38 -6.42 15.60
C GLN A 29 -7.65 -7.22 16.69
N TYR A 30 -7.27 -6.55 17.78
CA TYR A 30 -6.71 -7.16 18.98
C TYR A 30 -7.68 -7.10 20.14
N THR A 31 -8.30 -5.96 20.39
CA THR A 31 -9.30 -5.73 21.44
C THR A 31 -10.66 -5.39 20.85
N SER A 32 -10.76 -4.22 20.23
CA SER A 32 -11.99 -3.69 19.67
C SER A 32 -11.65 -2.80 18.48
N VAL A 33 -12.30 -3.02 17.35
CA VAL A 33 -12.13 -2.18 16.14
C VAL A 33 -12.35 -0.70 16.45
N LEU A 34 -13.35 -0.38 17.29
CA LEU A 34 -13.68 1.01 17.62
C LEU A 34 -12.63 1.65 18.52
N ASP A 35 -12.14 0.93 19.52
CA ASP A 35 -11.12 1.45 20.45
C ASP A 35 -9.79 1.64 19.73
N GLU A 36 -9.41 0.70 18.87
CA GLU A 36 -8.21 0.78 18.04
C GLU A 36 -8.31 1.94 17.03
N HIS A 37 -9.48 2.14 16.40
CA HIS A 37 -9.73 3.33 15.58
C HIS A 37 -9.51 4.63 16.37
N HIS A 38 -10.06 4.70 17.59
CA HIS A 38 -9.87 5.88 18.44
C HIS A 38 -8.42 6.06 18.88
N ALA A 39 -7.68 5.00 19.12
CA ALA A 39 -6.26 5.06 19.44
C ALA A 39 -5.46 5.70 18.29
N VAL A 40 -5.70 5.26 17.04
CA VAL A 40 -5.08 5.86 15.85
C VAL A 40 -5.42 7.34 15.71
N ARG A 41 -6.68 7.73 15.98
CA ARG A 41 -7.15 9.12 15.80
C ARG A 41 -6.70 10.07 16.91
N ARG A 42 -6.48 9.60 18.12
CA ARG A 42 -6.24 10.42 19.32
C ARG A 42 -4.85 10.24 19.93
N GLN A 43 -4.17 9.16 19.57
CA GLN A 43 -2.87 8.79 20.11
C GLN A 43 -1.94 8.34 18.97
N GLN A 44 -1.75 7.04 18.81
CA GLN A 44 -0.90 6.44 17.78
C GLN A 44 -1.40 5.04 17.42
N GLY A 45 -1.05 4.56 16.23
CA GLY A 45 -1.30 3.20 15.78
C GLY A 45 -0.15 2.69 14.92
N MET A 46 0.05 1.38 14.94
CA MET A 46 1.01 0.69 14.09
C MET A 46 0.28 -0.42 13.33
N PHE A 47 0.61 -0.57 12.05
CA PHE A 47 -0.02 -1.53 11.14
C PHE A 47 1.03 -2.41 10.49
N ASP A 48 0.77 -3.71 10.45
CA ASP A 48 1.53 -4.64 9.61
C ASP A 48 1.10 -4.47 8.15
N VAL A 49 2.02 -4.06 7.30
CA VAL A 49 1.84 -3.90 5.86
C VAL A 49 2.78 -4.82 5.07
N SER A 50 3.33 -5.86 5.72
CA SER A 50 4.33 -6.75 5.12
C SER A 50 3.77 -7.63 4.00
N HIS A 51 2.45 -7.67 3.83
CA HIS A 51 1.79 -8.32 2.70
C HIS A 51 1.89 -7.52 1.40
N MET A 52 2.20 -6.23 1.49
CA MET A 52 2.33 -5.35 0.32
C MET A 52 3.70 -5.49 -0.35
N THR A 53 3.73 -5.23 -1.64
CA THR A 53 4.95 -5.32 -2.46
C THR A 53 5.39 -3.92 -2.89
N LEU A 54 6.70 -3.64 -2.76
CA LEU A 54 7.32 -2.45 -3.32
C LEU A 54 7.88 -2.77 -4.70
N LEU A 55 7.40 -2.05 -5.71
CA LEU A 55 7.93 -2.07 -7.06
C LEU A 55 8.74 -0.80 -7.31
N GLU A 56 9.86 -0.95 -8.00
CA GLU A 56 10.69 0.15 -8.45
C GLU A 56 10.62 0.26 -9.97
N LEU A 57 10.33 1.46 -10.45
CA LEU A 57 10.17 1.78 -11.87
C LEU A 57 11.13 2.90 -12.24
N THR A 58 11.94 2.68 -13.27
CA THR A 58 12.90 3.64 -13.79
C THR A 58 12.77 3.78 -15.31
N GLY A 59 13.29 4.87 -15.85
CA GLY A 59 13.36 5.11 -17.29
C GLY A 59 12.55 6.31 -17.75
N PRO A 60 12.81 6.78 -18.97
CA PRO A 60 12.24 8.03 -19.50
C PRO A 60 10.70 7.95 -19.68
N ASP A 61 10.17 6.74 -19.85
CA ASP A 61 8.75 6.53 -20.09
C ASP A 61 7.95 6.23 -18.81
N ALA A 62 8.57 6.28 -17.62
CA ALA A 62 7.93 5.91 -16.36
C ALA A 62 6.63 6.68 -16.11
N VAL A 63 6.64 8.01 -16.32
CA VAL A 63 5.44 8.85 -16.12
C VAL A 63 4.35 8.49 -17.13
N SER A 64 4.68 8.36 -18.41
CA SER A 64 3.69 8.02 -19.45
C SER A 64 3.12 6.63 -19.26
N TYR A 65 3.92 5.69 -18.80
CA TYR A 65 3.48 4.34 -18.43
C TYR A 65 2.49 4.37 -17.26
N LEU A 66 2.85 5.05 -16.16
CA LEU A 66 1.97 5.18 -15.01
C LEU A 66 0.67 5.93 -15.34
N GLN A 67 0.74 7.00 -16.15
CA GLN A 67 -0.44 7.73 -16.63
C GLN A 67 -1.41 6.85 -17.43
N ARG A 68 -0.91 5.87 -18.14
CA ARG A 68 -1.75 4.95 -18.93
C ARG A 68 -2.44 3.90 -18.07
N LEU A 69 -1.80 3.45 -16.99
CA LEU A 69 -2.28 2.37 -16.14
C LEU A 69 -3.20 2.86 -15.01
N LEU A 70 -2.99 4.07 -14.53
CA LEU A 70 -3.59 4.57 -13.30
C LEU A 70 -4.74 5.53 -13.59
N ALA A 71 -5.76 5.46 -12.74
CA ALA A 71 -6.94 6.32 -12.86
C ALA A 71 -6.67 7.77 -12.43
N ASN A 72 -5.63 8.00 -11.60
CA ASN A 72 -5.29 9.33 -11.12
C ASN A 72 -4.12 9.92 -11.92
N ASP A 73 -4.01 11.25 -11.89
CA ASP A 73 -3.02 12.00 -12.64
C ASP A 73 -1.66 12.02 -11.92
N VAL A 74 -0.73 11.20 -12.39
CA VAL A 74 0.64 11.08 -11.85
C VAL A 74 1.46 12.36 -12.04
N ALA A 75 1.13 13.19 -13.05
CA ALA A 75 1.81 14.47 -13.27
C ALA A 75 1.62 15.46 -12.10
N LYS A 76 0.61 15.25 -11.24
CA LYS A 76 0.44 16.01 -9.99
C LYS A 76 1.54 15.75 -8.95
N LEU A 77 2.33 14.69 -9.11
CA LEU A 77 3.46 14.37 -8.23
C LEU A 77 4.70 15.20 -8.61
N ALA A 78 4.55 16.52 -8.63
CA ALA A 78 5.62 17.45 -9.02
C ALA A 78 6.68 17.69 -7.93
N LEU A 79 6.42 17.28 -6.68
CA LEU A 79 7.34 17.50 -5.57
C LEU A 79 7.97 16.17 -5.12
N PRO A 80 9.30 16.15 -4.89
CA PRO A 80 9.99 14.96 -4.42
C PRO A 80 9.38 14.38 -3.14
N GLY A 81 9.28 13.05 -3.07
CA GLY A 81 8.76 12.33 -1.91
C GLY A 81 7.25 12.44 -1.71
N LYS A 82 6.51 13.14 -2.57
CA LYS A 82 5.05 13.12 -2.55
C LYS A 82 4.52 11.79 -3.02
N ALA A 83 3.39 11.39 -2.44
CA ALA A 83 2.66 10.18 -2.79
C ALA A 83 1.28 10.48 -3.35
N LEU A 84 0.80 9.60 -4.22
CA LEU A 84 -0.51 9.65 -4.83
C LEU A 84 -1.16 8.27 -4.73
N TYR A 85 -2.31 8.20 -4.04
CA TYR A 85 -3.15 7.01 -4.07
C TYR A 85 -3.92 6.94 -5.39
N SER A 86 -3.97 5.77 -5.98
CA SER A 86 -4.68 5.51 -7.22
C SER A 86 -5.17 4.07 -7.31
N VAL A 87 -5.95 3.78 -8.33
CA VAL A 87 -6.31 2.42 -8.75
C VAL A 87 -5.69 2.13 -10.12
N MET A 88 -5.24 0.89 -10.30
CA MET A 88 -4.83 0.35 -11.59
C MET A 88 -6.04 -0.25 -12.27
N LEU A 89 -6.26 0.10 -13.53
CA LEU A 89 -7.43 -0.32 -14.28
C LEU A 89 -7.04 -1.24 -15.44
N ASN A 90 -7.93 -2.17 -15.75
CA ASN A 90 -7.89 -2.91 -17.02
C ASN A 90 -8.51 -2.06 -18.16
N GLU A 91 -8.41 -2.55 -19.39
CA GLU A 91 -8.92 -1.86 -20.59
C GLU A 91 -10.42 -1.57 -20.57
N ARG A 92 -11.19 -2.23 -19.71
CA ARG A 92 -12.64 -2.05 -19.55
C ARG A 92 -12.99 -1.14 -18.38
N GLY A 93 -11.98 -0.54 -17.71
CA GLY A 93 -12.16 0.29 -16.52
C GLY A 93 -12.40 -0.48 -15.22
N GLY A 94 -12.26 -1.81 -15.23
CA GLY A 94 -12.32 -2.62 -14.01
C GLY A 94 -11.05 -2.46 -13.19
N VAL A 95 -11.19 -2.39 -11.87
CA VAL A 95 -10.05 -2.28 -10.94
C VAL A 95 -9.28 -3.59 -10.91
N ILE A 96 -7.97 -3.51 -11.14
CA ILE A 96 -7.02 -4.62 -10.98
C ILE A 96 -6.46 -4.60 -9.56
N ASP A 97 -6.03 -3.41 -9.10
CA ASP A 97 -5.41 -3.21 -7.78
C ASP A 97 -5.58 -1.75 -7.34
N ASP A 98 -5.49 -1.49 -6.06
CA ASP A 98 -5.31 -0.15 -5.52
C ASP A 98 -3.88 -0.02 -4.96
N LEU A 99 -3.28 1.16 -5.14
CA LEU A 99 -1.85 1.33 -4.95
C LEU A 99 -1.46 2.77 -4.58
N ILE A 100 -0.22 2.92 -4.13
CA ILE A 100 0.36 4.23 -3.85
C ILE A 100 1.61 4.41 -4.73
N VAL A 101 1.66 5.52 -5.48
CA VAL A 101 2.83 5.92 -6.25
C VAL A 101 3.57 7.02 -5.52
N TYR A 102 4.88 6.90 -5.40
CA TYR A 102 5.77 7.91 -4.83
C TYR A 102 6.62 8.55 -5.93
N ALA A 103 6.66 9.88 -5.92
CA ALA A 103 7.55 10.64 -6.78
C ALA A 103 9.03 10.36 -6.46
N PRO A 104 9.93 10.43 -7.47
CA PRO A 104 11.36 10.38 -7.25
C PRO A 104 11.85 11.38 -6.20
N THR A 105 12.96 11.06 -5.55
CA THR A 105 13.63 11.97 -4.60
C THR A 105 14.86 12.63 -5.26
N PRO A 106 15.41 13.71 -4.68
CA PRO A 106 16.62 14.33 -5.21
C PRO A 106 17.83 13.38 -5.29
N GLU A 107 17.89 12.40 -4.38
CA GLU A 107 18.96 11.39 -4.34
C GLU A 107 18.77 10.30 -5.40
N GLN A 108 17.53 10.11 -5.85
CA GLN A 108 17.14 9.10 -6.84
C GLN A 108 16.15 9.70 -7.85
N PRO A 109 16.60 10.60 -8.73
CA PRO A 109 15.71 11.45 -9.54
C PRO A 109 14.93 10.70 -10.64
N GLU A 110 15.29 9.45 -10.93
CA GLU A 110 14.60 8.64 -11.95
C GLU A 110 13.81 7.48 -11.36
N LEU A 111 13.86 7.30 -10.03
CA LEU A 111 13.28 6.15 -9.35
C LEU A 111 11.89 6.45 -8.82
N TRP A 112 10.87 5.94 -9.47
CA TRP A 112 9.50 5.90 -8.99
C TRP A 112 9.30 4.65 -8.13
N ARG A 113 8.54 4.77 -7.06
CA ARG A 113 8.17 3.64 -6.23
C ARG A 113 6.66 3.46 -6.24
N VAL A 114 6.22 2.21 -6.34
CA VAL A 114 4.80 1.84 -6.36
C VAL A 114 4.59 0.76 -5.32
N ILE A 115 3.71 1.04 -4.36
CA ILE A 115 3.29 0.06 -3.35
C ILE A 115 2.00 -0.59 -3.83
N VAL A 116 2.00 -1.89 -3.99
CA VAL A 116 0.88 -2.71 -4.50
C VAL A 116 0.51 -3.81 -3.50
N ASN A 117 -0.69 -4.38 -3.65
CA ASN A 117 -1.14 -5.52 -2.85
C ASN A 117 -0.64 -6.85 -3.39
#